data_09fb31a4f4906fa9373f45947205f2bd
#
_entry.id   09fb31a4f4906fa9373f45947205f2bd
#
_cell.length_a   1.000
_cell.length_b   1.000
_cell.length_c   1.000
_cell.angle_alpha   90.00
_cell.angle_beta   90.00
_cell.angle_gamma   90.00
#
_symmetry.space_group_name_H-M   'P 1'
#
loop_
_entity.id
_entity.type
_entity.pdbx_description
1 polymer ?
#
loop_
_entity_poly.entity_id
_entity_poly.type
_entity_poly.pdbx_seq_one_letter_code
_entity_poly.pdbx_strand_id
1 'polypeptide(L)'
;MQKKGNKYGTHRVIEPQGLLTQAAKKIDNTMECYSNEILCDVSALNIDSASFTQIYEACGKDLGKTEQMILDIVNERGKMQNPVTGSGGMFIGTVKEIGEDLQGKIDLKVGDKIASLVSLSL
;
A
#
# COMPACT_ATOMS: atom_id res chain seq x y z
N MET A 1 -9.02 22.11 4.91
CA MET A 1 -9.09 21.73 3.49
C MET A 1 -8.03 20.71 3.19
N GLN A 2 -8.40 19.61 2.56
CA GLN A 2 -7.46 18.56 2.19
C GLN A 2 -6.56 18.99 1.04
N LYS A 3 -5.31 18.52 1.04
CA LYS A 3 -4.40 18.73 -0.09
C LYS A 3 -4.93 18.03 -1.34
N LYS A 4 -4.72 18.65 -2.48
CA LYS A 4 -5.08 18.08 -3.77
C LYS A 4 -4.02 17.07 -4.22
N GLY A 5 -4.46 15.86 -4.57
CA GLY A 5 -3.59 14.85 -5.15
C GLY A 5 -3.66 14.84 -6.68
N ASN A 6 -2.70 14.17 -7.28
CA ASN A 6 -2.73 13.88 -8.72
C ASN A 6 -3.73 12.75 -8.99
N LYS A 7 -4.48 12.83 -10.07
CA LYS A 7 -5.50 11.83 -10.42
C LYS A 7 -4.95 10.41 -10.61
N TYR A 8 -3.67 10.27 -10.87
CA TYR A 8 -3.00 8.96 -11.03
C TYR A 8 -2.19 8.55 -9.80
N GLY A 9 -2.26 9.30 -8.71
CA GLY A 9 -1.53 8.99 -7.48
C GLY A 9 -0.04 9.35 -7.52
N THR A 10 0.44 10.03 -8.55
CA THR A 10 1.87 10.32 -8.72
C THR A 10 2.44 11.26 -7.67
N HIS A 11 1.60 11.99 -6.95
CA HIS A 11 2.02 12.83 -5.82
C HIS A 11 2.59 12.01 -4.65
N ARG A 12 2.29 10.71 -4.60
CA ARG A 12 2.85 9.80 -3.59
C ARG A 12 4.20 9.21 -3.99
N VAL A 13 4.64 9.40 -5.22
CA VAL A 13 5.88 8.79 -5.70
C VAL A 13 7.08 9.64 -5.29
N ILE A 14 8.01 9.03 -4.54
CA ILE A 14 9.26 9.66 -4.14
C ILE A 14 10.31 9.44 -5.22
N GLU A 15 10.49 8.19 -5.66
CA GLU A 15 11.45 7.85 -6.72
C GLU A 15 11.03 6.59 -7.50
N PRO A 16 11.30 6.57 -8.81
CA PRO A 16 11.61 7.73 -9.64
C PRO A 16 10.36 8.56 -9.93
N GLN A 17 10.49 9.86 -9.87
CA GLN A 17 9.36 10.76 -10.10
C GLN A 17 8.77 10.57 -11.50
N GLY A 18 7.45 10.74 -11.62
CA GLY A 18 6.71 10.61 -12.87
C GLY A 18 6.17 9.22 -13.17
N LEU A 19 6.55 8.21 -12.38
CA LEU A 19 5.98 6.87 -12.50
C LEU A 19 4.69 6.75 -11.68
N LEU A 20 3.88 5.74 -12.01
CA LEU A 20 2.74 5.34 -11.19
C LEU A 20 3.23 4.68 -9.89
N THR A 21 2.40 4.70 -8.88
CA THR A 21 2.74 4.13 -7.56
C THR A 21 3.14 2.66 -7.62
N GLN A 22 2.51 1.89 -8.51
CA GLN A 22 2.82 0.47 -8.69
C GLN A 22 4.21 0.24 -9.27
N ALA A 23 4.65 1.13 -10.15
CA ALA A 23 5.97 1.04 -10.80
C ALA A 23 7.08 1.73 -10.00
N ALA A 24 6.73 2.55 -9.03
CA ALA A 24 7.68 3.31 -8.25
C ALA A 24 8.51 2.40 -7.34
N LYS A 25 9.77 2.77 -7.16
CA LYS A 25 10.65 2.10 -6.20
C LYS A 25 10.28 2.47 -4.76
N LYS A 26 9.90 3.73 -4.54
CA LYS A 26 9.56 4.25 -3.22
C LYS A 26 8.40 5.23 -3.29
N ILE A 27 7.47 5.10 -2.37
CA ILE A 27 6.32 6.00 -2.24
C ILE A 27 6.26 6.62 -0.84
N ASP A 28 5.57 7.75 -0.74
CA ASP A 28 5.25 8.42 0.51
C ASP A 28 3.97 7.79 1.09
N ASN A 29 4.11 7.10 2.21
CA ASN A 29 2.99 6.46 2.92
C ASN A 29 2.54 7.26 4.14
N THR A 30 2.81 8.55 4.19
CA THR A 30 2.29 9.42 5.25
C THR A 30 0.77 9.30 5.31
N MET A 31 0.22 9.10 6.52
CA MET A 31 -1.20 8.83 6.74
C MET A 31 -2.04 10.11 6.75
N GLU A 32 -1.75 11.01 5.84
CA GLU A 32 -2.57 12.20 5.55
C GLU A 32 -3.42 11.90 4.31
N CYS A 33 -4.73 11.94 4.45
CA CYS A 33 -5.64 11.68 3.32
C CYS A 33 -5.73 12.90 2.41
N TYR A 34 -5.30 12.76 1.17
CA TYR A 34 -5.48 13.81 0.16
C TYR A 34 -6.91 13.79 -0.37
N SER A 35 -7.32 14.86 -1.04
CA SER A 35 -8.71 15.06 -1.47
C SER A 35 -9.25 13.97 -2.41
N ASN A 36 -8.38 13.24 -3.08
CA ASN A 36 -8.73 12.16 -4.01
C ASN A 36 -8.28 10.78 -3.53
N GLU A 37 -8.08 10.63 -2.23
CA GLU A 37 -7.62 9.37 -1.63
C GLU A 37 -8.65 8.80 -0.67
N ILE A 38 -8.49 7.52 -0.37
CA ILE A 38 -9.24 6.82 0.66
C ILE A 38 -8.22 6.30 1.68
N LEU A 39 -8.40 6.68 2.94
CA LEU A 39 -7.59 6.16 4.04
C LEU A 39 -8.35 5.03 4.71
N CYS A 40 -7.67 3.91 4.90
CA CYS A 40 -8.26 2.71 5.51
C CYS A 40 -7.47 2.29 6.75
N ASP A 41 -8.19 1.80 7.75
CA ASP A 41 -7.58 1.03 8.83
C ASP A 41 -7.44 -0.42 8.34
N VAL A 42 -6.20 -0.88 8.21
CA VAL A 42 -5.92 -2.23 7.72
C VAL A 42 -6.11 -3.24 8.83
N SER A 43 -6.98 -4.24 8.59
CA SER A 43 -7.20 -5.34 9.54
C SER A 43 -6.21 -6.48 9.33
N ALA A 44 -5.94 -6.80 8.08
CA ALA A 44 -4.99 -7.85 7.71
C ALA A 44 -4.43 -7.60 6.31
N LEU A 45 -3.15 -7.85 6.16
CA LEU A 45 -2.46 -7.87 4.87
C LEU A 45 -2.10 -9.31 4.53
N ASN A 46 -2.54 -9.78 3.37
CA ASN A 46 -2.18 -11.09 2.86
C ASN A 46 -1.04 -10.93 1.86
N ILE A 47 0.13 -11.47 2.21
CA ILE A 47 1.28 -11.50 1.31
C ILE A 47 1.06 -12.62 0.30
N ASP A 48 1.23 -12.34 -1.00
CA ASP A 48 1.05 -13.37 -2.01
C ASP A 48 2.07 -14.50 -1.89
N SER A 49 1.72 -15.68 -2.39
CA SER A 49 2.54 -16.88 -2.22
C SER A 49 3.90 -16.76 -2.90
N ALA A 50 3.97 -16.11 -4.06
CA ALA A 50 5.25 -15.94 -4.77
C ALA A 50 6.20 -15.05 -3.97
N SER A 51 5.73 -13.93 -3.44
CA SER A 51 6.52 -13.05 -2.57
C SER A 51 6.94 -13.76 -1.31
N PHE A 52 6.01 -14.42 -0.62
CA PHE A 52 6.31 -15.11 0.62
C PHE A 52 7.36 -16.22 0.41
N THR A 53 7.18 -17.06 -0.59
CA THR A 53 8.10 -18.16 -0.89
C THR A 53 9.49 -17.63 -1.20
N GLN A 54 9.61 -16.60 -2.03
CA GLN A 54 10.91 -16.02 -2.39
C GLN A 54 11.62 -15.46 -1.15
N ILE A 55 10.93 -14.70 -0.31
CA ILE A 55 11.50 -14.10 0.90
C ILE A 55 11.86 -15.20 1.91
N TYR A 56 10.96 -16.15 2.12
CA TYR A 56 11.17 -17.25 3.05
C TYR A 56 12.42 -18.09 2.69
N GLU A 57 12.57 -18.43 1.44
CA GLU A 57 13.76 -19.16 0.96
C GLU A 57 15.03 -18.30 1.06
N ALA A 58 14.96 -17.02 0.71
CA ALA A 58 16.08 -16.10 0.85
C ALA A 58 16.55 -15.94 2.31
N CYS A 59 15.63 -16.10 3.26
CA CYS A 59 15.91 -16.04 4.70
C CYS A 59 16.27 -17.40 5.31
N GLY A 60 16.58 -18.41 4.49
CA GLY A 60 16.93 -19.75 4.97
C GLY A 60 15.77 -20.46 5.67
N LYS A 61 14.55 -20.19 5.28
CA LYS A 61 13.31 -20.76 5.85
C LYS A 61 13.10 -20.40 7.32
N ASP A 62 13.60 -19.25 7.74
CA ASP A 62 13.43 -18.71 9.09
C ASP A 62 12.28 -17.70 9.10
N LEU A 63 11.21 -17.99 9.84
CA LEU A 63 10.02 -17.13 9.89
C LEU A 63 10.30 -15.76 10.50
N GLY A 64 11.11 -15.69 11.55
CA GLY A 64 11.46 -14.41 12.17
C GLY A 64 12.22 -13.49 11.22
N LYS A 65 13.17 -14.03 10.48
CA LYS A 65 13.90 -13.27 9.45
C LYS A 65 13.00 -12.88 8.29
N THR A 66 12.06 -13.73 7.91
CA THR A 66 11.08 -13.45 6.87
C THR A 66 10.19 -12.26 7.27
N GLU A 67 9.67 -12.27 8.49
CA GLU A 67 8.88 -11.16 9.02
C GLU A 67 9.66 -9.85 9.01
N GLN A 68 10.91 -9.88 9.47
CA GLN A 68 11.76 -8.71 9.50
C GLN A 68 12.04 -8.18 8.10
N MET A 69 12.28 -9.05 7.12
CA MET A 69 12.50 -8.63 5.74
C MET A 69 11.26 -7.96 5.15
N ILE A 70 10.06 -8.47 5.42
CA ILE A 70 8.80 -7.84 4.98
C ILE A 70 8.67 -6.44 5.58
N LEU A 71 8.92 -6.28 6.88
CA LEU A 71 8.90 -4.98 7.55
C LEU A 71 9.93 -4.02 6.96
N ASP A 72 11.12 -4.51 6.66
CA ASP A 72 12.19 -3.70 6.04
C ASP A 72 11.79 -3.21 4.65
N ILE A 73 11.13 -4.05 3.85
CA ILE A 73 10.61 -3.67 2.52
C ILE A 73 9.60 -2.52 2.67
N VAL A 74 8.65 -2.64 3.57
CA VAL A 74 7.64 -1.59 3.79
C VAL A 74 8.29 -0.30 4.29
N ASN A 75 9.23 -0.40 5.23
CA ASN A 75 9.92 0.77 5.79
C ASN A 75 10.77 1.49 4.73
N GLU A 76 11.42 0.76 3.86
CA GLU A 76 12.27 1.33 2.81
C GLU A 76 11.44 1.89 1.66
N ARG A 77 10.44 1.14 1.21
CA ARG A 77 9.68 1.47 0.00
C ARG A 77 8.38 2.23 0.24
N GLY A 78 7.88 2.24 1.47
CA GLY A 78 6.58 2.82 1.81
C GLY A 78 5.40 1.97 1.37
N LYS A 79 5.64 0.77 0.85
CA LYS A 79 4.62 -0.18 0.37
C LYS A 79 5.13 -1.61 0.45
N MET A 80 4.22 -2.56 0.58
CA MET A 80 4.58 -3.97 0.47
C MET A 80 4.59 -4.38 -1.01
N GLN A 81 5.74 -4.24 -1.64
CA GLN A 81 5.99 -4.77 -2.97
C GLN A 81 7.39 -5.37 -2.97
N ASN A 82 7.47 -6.67 -3.16
CA ASN A 82 8.75 -7.38 -3.16
C ASN A 82 9.58 -6.93 -4.37
N PRO A 83 10.78 -6.37 -4.15
CA PRO A 83 11.62 -5.89 -5.26
C PRO A 83 12.09 -7.01 -6.21
N VAL A 84 12.08 -8.27 -5.75
CA VAL A 84 12.50 -9.42 -6.57
C VAL A 84 11.36 -9.89 -7.46
N THR A 85 10.17 -10.10 -6.91
CA THR A 85 9.01 -10.63 -7.65
C THR A 85 8.15 -9.54 -8.27
N GLY A 86 8.23 -8.31 -7.76
CA GLY A 86 7.37 -7.22 -8.15
C GLY A 86 5.94 -7.32 -7.61
N SER A 87 5.66 -8.32 -6.80
CA SER A 87 4.33 -8.58 -6.24
C SER A 87 4.27 -8.27 -4.75
N GLY A 88 3.09 -8.19 -4.19
CA GLY A 88 2.89 -7.87 -2.78
C GLY A 88 1.78 -8.68 -2.15
N GLY A 89 0.54 -8.36 -2.46
CA GLY A 89 -0.60 -9.05 -1.88
C GLY A 89 -1.86 -8.21 -1.91
N MET A 90 -2.74 -8.49 -0.97
CA MET A 90 -4.00 -7.77 -0.81
C MET A 90 -4.25 -7.47 0.66
N PHE A 91 -5.13 -6.51 0.94
CA PHE A 91 -5.53 -6.26 2.31
C PHE A 91 -7.05 -6.26 2.47
N ILE A 92 -7.49 -6.46 3.71
CA ILE A 92 -8.84 -6.19 4.16
C ILE A 92 -8.78 -5.14 5.26
N GLY A 93 -9.78 -4.27 5.27
CA GLY A 93 -9.80 -3.17 6.25
C GLY A 93 -11.12 -2.44 6.26
N THR A 94 -11.12 -1.33 6.97
CA THR A 94 -12.30 -0.48 7.14
C THR A 94 -11.98 0.93 6.65
N VAL A 95 -12.88 1.52 5.89
CA VAL A 95 -12.73 2.90 5.41
C VAL A 95 -12.76 3.85 6.61
N LYS A 96 -11.69 4.62 6.78
CA LYS A 96 -11.54 5.58 7.86
C LYS A 96 -11.84 7.00 7.41
N GLU A 97 -11.37 7.38 6.22
CA GLU A 97 -11.54 8.72 5.67
C GLU A 97 -11.64 8.65 4.16
N ILE A 98 -12.52 9.47 3.59
CA ILE A 98 -12.70 9.59 2.14
C ILE A 98 -12.37 11.02 1.74
N GLY A 99 -11.50 11.18 0.75
CA GLY A 99 -11.13 12.49 0.22
C GLY A 99 -12.33 13.28 -0.25
N GLU A 100 -12.31 14.58 -0.01
CA GLU A 100 -13.47 15.46 -0.30
C GLU A 100 -13.87 15.48 -1.78
N ASP A 101 -12.92 15.26 -2.70
CA ASP A 101 -13.20 15.21 -4.14
C ASP A 101 -13.91 13.91 -4.56
N LEU A 102 -13.90 12.88 -3.72
CA LEU A 102 -14.54 11.58 -3.99
C LEU A 102 -15.92 11.46 -3.39
N GLN A 103 -16.29 12.33 -2.48
CA GLN A 103 -17.58 12.25 -1.81
C GLN A 103 -18.73 12.43 -2.81
N GLY A 104 -19.70 11.51 -2.77
CA GLY A 104 -20.81 11.48 -3.72
C GLY A 104 -20.46 10.93 -5.10
N LYS A 105 -19.20 10.57 -5.36
CA LYS A 105 -18.74 10.03 -6.65
C LYS A 105 -18.42 8.54 -6.60
N ILE A 106 -18.29 8.00 -5.40
CA ILE A 106 -18.00 6.58 -5.19
C ILE A 106 -19.01 5.99 -4.23
N ASP A 107 -19.28 4.70 -4.37
CA ASP A 107 -20.23 3.98 -3.52
C ASP A 107 -19.53 3.39 -2.29
N LEU A 108 -18.87 4.26 -1.55
CA LEU A 108 -18.21 3.92 -0.29
C LEU A 108 -18.49 5.00 0.74
N LYS A 109 -18.52 4.59 2.00
CA LYS A 109 -18.66 5.49 3.15
C LYS A 109 -17.75 5.07 4.28
N VAL A 110 -17.44 5.99 5.16
CA VAL A 110 -16.66 5.73 6.37
C VAL A 110 -17.33 4.62 7.19
N GLY A 111 -16.55 3.64 7.61
CA GLY A 111 -17.03 2.46 8.33
C GLY A 111 -17.27 1.24 7.44
N ASP A 112 -17.28 1.38 6.12
CA ASP A 112 -17.43 0.24 5.22
C ASP A 112 -16.21 -0.68 5.30
N LYS A 113 -16.46 -1.99 5.31
CA LYS A 113 -15.41 -3.00 5.20
C LYS A 113 -15.10 -3.24 3.73
N ILE A 114 -13.82 -3.26 3.40
CA ILE A 114 -13.35 -3.43 2.03
C ILE A 114 -12.22 -4.44 1.94
N ALA A 115 -12.03 -4.97 0.76
CA ALA A 115 -10.83 -5.70 0.36
C ALA A 115 -10.23 -5.01 -0.86
N SER A 116 -8.93 -4.95 -0.94
CA SER A 116 -8.23 -4.36 -2.07
C SER A 116 -7.05 -5.22 -2.49
N LEU A 117 -6.82 -5.30 -3.79
CA LEU A 117 -5.64 -5.96 -4.35
C LEU A 117 -4.40 -5.08 -4.28
N VAL A 118 -4.54 -3.88 -3.77
CA VAL A 118 -3.42 -2.92 -3.67
C VAL A 118 -2.89 -2.94 -2.25
N SER A 119 -1.64 -3.35 -2.07
CA SER A 119 -0.94 -3.39 -0.80
C SER A 119 0.12 -2.29 -0.75
N LEU A 120 -0.32 -1.03 -0.80
CA LEU A 120 0.61 0.08 -0.99
C LEU A 120 1.34 0.48 0.28
N SER A 121 0.66 0.55 1.41
CA SER A 121 1.30 0.98 2.65
C SER A 121 0.66 0.33 3.86
N LEU A 122 1.43 0.20 4.88
CA LEU A 122 1.00 -0.36 6.16
C LEU A 122 1.16 0.65 7.28
#